data_05494032e01f81a31fe8fdda2664a5c9
#
_entry.id   05494032e01f81a31fe8fdda2664a5c9
#
_cell.length_a   1.000
_cell.length_b   1.000
_cell.length_c   1.000
_cell.angle_alpha   90.00
_cell.angle_beta   90.00
_cell.angle_gamma   90.00
#
_symmetry.space_group_name_H-M   'P 1'
#
loop_
_entity.id
_entity.type
_entity.pdbx_description
1 polymer ?
#
loop_
_entity_poly.entity_id
_entity_poly.type
_entity_poly.pdbx_seq_one_letter_code
_entity_poly.pdbx_strand_id
1 'polypeptide(L)'
;MSERNTFLRSMHDLGLAAWFGGSLMGAVGLNGAARAEGGTQATAARIASSGWAKWVPVNAAAIGTHLVGSSGLLAANAARVATQQGVAASTLAKTVLTGAALAATVYSRVLGKKVELASSSDPEDAEKAADHPVDLDKAQRQLAFLQWTVPALTGGVLVLNALHGEQQRPEEQARGMWQRAMDRAPHMPSLPHLSSGAHWPSVQDWR
;
A
#
# COMPACT_ATOMS: atom_id res chain seq x y z
N MET A 1 -10.26 -13.25 22.78
CA MET A 1 -10.41 -11.78 22.60
C MET A 1 -9.31 -11.33 21.67
N SER A 2 -9.64 -10.72 20.53
CA SER A 2 -8.63 -10.17 19.61
C SER A 2 -7.98 -8.98 20.32
N GLU A 3 -6.73 -9.12 20.72
CA GLU A 3 -5.97 -8.01 21.27
C GLU A 3 -5.96 -6.88 20.23
N ARG A 4 -6.29 -5.68 20.69
CA ARG A 4 -6.26 -4.49 19.83
C ARG A 4 -4.80 -4.06 19.66
N ASN A 5 -4.16 -4.51 18.60
CA ASN A 5 -2.81 -4.11 18.25
C ASN A 5 -2.77 -2.64 17.74
N THR A 6 -3.41 -1.74 18.50
CA THR A 6 -3.55 -0.32 18.11
C THR A 6 -2.20 0.33 17.91
N PHE A 7 -1.23 0.03 18.77
CA PHE A 7 0.12 0.60 18.68
C PHE A 7 0.81 0.18 17.37
N LEU A 8 0.83 -1.12 17.06
CA LEU A 8 1.43 -1.61 15.82
C LEU A 8 0.74 -1.05 14.57
N ARG A 9 -0.59 -0.93 14.63
CA ARG A 9 -1.36 -0.30 13.55
C ARG A 9 -1.00 1.17 13.38
N SER A 10 -0.90 1.93 14.48
CA SER A 10 -0.49 3.34 14.43
C SER A 10 0.90 3.49 13.85
N MET A 11 1.86 2.66 14.24
CA MET A 11 3.21 2.66 13.64
C MET A 11 3.16 2.39 12.13
N HIS A 12 2.43 1.35 11.73
CA HIS A 12 2.25 1.00 10.33
C HIS A 12 1.66 2.16 9.52
N ASP A 13 0.57 2.74 9.99
CA ASP A 13 -0.18 3.76 9.25
C ASP A 13 0.54 5.12 9.24
N LEU A 14 1.12 5.56 10.38
CA LEU A 14 1.90 6.80 10.45
C LEU A 14 3.18 6.72 9.62
N GLY A 15 3.91 5.60 9.70
CA GLY A 15 5.11 5.40 8.89
C GLY A 15 4.80 5.43 7.39
N LEU A 16 3.73 4.75 6.96
CA LEU A 16 3.28 4.74 5.58
C LEU A 16 2.80 6.13 5.10
N ALA A 17 2.04 6.84 5.93
CA ALA A 17 1.55 8.19 5.62
C ALA A 17 2.71 9.19 5.46
N ALA A 18 3.72 9.12 6.33
CA ALA A 18 4.92 9.95 6.23
C ALA A 18 5.73 9.61 4.97
N TRP A 19 5.91 8.33 4.65
CA TRP A 19 6.61 7.90 3.43
C TRP A 19 5.88 8.35 2.17
N PHE A 20 4.56 8.11 2.08
CA PHE A 20 3.72 8.57 0.97
C PHE A 20 3.72 10.09 0.84
N GLY A 21 3.38 10.81 1.92
CA GLY A 21 3.25 12.26 1.91
C GLY A 21 4.58 12.97 1.63
N GLY A 22 5.69 12.46 2.20
CA GLY A 22 7.01 13.00 1.96
C GLY A 22 7.49 12.79 0.53
N SER A 23 7.26 11.61 -0.05
CA SER A 23 7.60 11.34 -1.47
C SER A 23 6.74 12.16 -2.43
N LEU A 24 5.45 12.32 -2.17
CA LEU A 24 4.55 13.15 -2.96
C LEU A 24 4.91 14.63 -2.87
N MET A 25 5.16 15.15 -1.67
CA MET A 25 5.62 16.53 -1.46
C MET A 25 6.96 16.78 -2.14
N GLY A 26 7.89 15.82 -2.09
CA GLY A 26 9.16 15.91 -2.78
C GLY A 26 9.00 15.97 -4.30
N ALA A 27 8.10 15.17 -4.88
CA ALA A 27 7.83 15.17 -6.31
C ALA A 27 7.20 16.50 -6.79
N VAL A 28 6.19 16.98 -6.07
CA VAL A 28 5.42 18.18 -6.46
C VAL A 28 6.10 19.45 -5.98
N GLY A 29 6.35 19.58 -4.67
CA GLY A 29 6.83 20.80 -4.04
C GLY A 29 8.34 21.00 -4.24
N LEU A 30 9.16 20.08 -3.73
CA LEU A 30 10.61 20.24 -3.76
C LEU A 30 11.18 20.29 -5.20
N ASN A 31 10.85 19.28 -6.00
CA ASN A 31 11.34 19.22 -7.38
C ASN A 31 10.69 20.27 -8.27
N GLY A 32 9.45 20.70 -7.97
CA GLY A 32 8.79 21.82 -8.63
C GLY A 32 9.48 23.14 -8.36
N ALA A 33 9.71 23.48 -7.09
CA ALA A 33 10.42 24.68 -6.68
C ALA A 33 11.86 24.70 -7.19
N ALA A 34 12.58 23.58 -7.13
CA ALA A 34 13.94 23.48 -7.65
C ALA A 34 14.02 23.82 -9.15
N ARG A 35 13.04 23.37 -9.95
CA ARG A 35 12.96 23.71 -11.38
C ARG A 35 12.61 25.18 -11.64
N ALA A 36 11.69 25.73 -10.84
CA ALA A 36 11.27 27.11 -11.01
C ALA A 36 12.38 28.11 -10.65
N GLU A 37 13.09 27.85 -9.55
CA GLU A 37 14.07 28.80 -8.98
C GLU A 37 15.53 28.51 -9.42
N GLY A 38 15.80 27.35 -9.98
CA GLY A 38 17.15 26.89 -10.26
C GLY A 38 17.86 27.67 -11.39
N GLY A 39 17.13 28.28 -12.31
CA GLY A 39 17.67 29.01 -13.46
C GLY A 39 18.38 28.11 -14.48
N THR A 40 19.20 27.17 -14.02
CA THR A 40 19.85 26.13 -14.84
C THR A 40 19.51 24.74 -14.36
N GLN A 41 19.61 23.73 -15.24
CA GLN A 41 19.37 22.33 -14.89
C GLN A 41 20.31 21.84 -13.76
N ALA A 42 21.59 22.25 -13.80
CA ALA A 42 22.54 21.87 -12.75
C ALA A 42 22.18 22.47 -11.38
N THR A 43 21.79 23.77 -11.35
CA THR A 43 21.35 24.40 -10.09
C THR A 43 20.06 23.81 -9.58
N ALA A 44 19.08 23.54 -10.44
CA ALA A 44 17.86 22.87 -10.06
C ALA A 44 18.12 21.46 -9.46
N ALA A 45 18.99 20.67 -10.08
CA ALA A 45 19.41 19.37 -9.57
C ALA A 45 20.08 19.48 -8.19
N ARG A 46 20.94 20.46 -7.98
CA ARG A 46 21.60 20.70 -6.68
C ARG A 46 20.61 21.09 -5.58
N ILE A 47 19.65 21.99 -5.88
CA ILE A 47 18.58 22.37 -4.93
C ILE A 47 17.76 21.15 -4.55
N ALA A 48 17.31 20.36 -5.53
CA ALA A 48 16.54 19.15 -5.30
C ALA A 48 17.33 18.12 -4.46
N SER A 49 18.59 17.84 -4.82
CA SER A 49 19.46 16.90 -4.09
C SER A 49 19.67 17.30 -2.64
N SER A 50 19.92 18.59 -2.38
CA SER A 50 20.07 19.13 -1.03
C SER A 50 18.81 18.91 -0.18
N GLY A 51 17.64 19.18 -0.74
CA GLY A 51 16.36 18.94 -0.06
C GLY A 51 16.10 17.46 0.20
N TRP A 52 16.33 16.60 -0.78
CA TRP A 52 16.21 15.16 -0.63
C TRP A 52 17.21 14.60 0.40
N ALA A 53 18.44 15.08 0.44
CA ALA A 53 19.43 14.66 1.43
C ALA A 53 18.95 14.94 2.87
N LYS A 54 18.32 16.08 3.11
CA LYS A 54 17.73 16.43 4.42
C LYS A 54 16.52 15.55 4.77
N TRP A 55 15.78 15.10 3.77
CA TRP A 55 14.61 14.24 3.96
C TRP A 55 14.99 12.76 4.24
N VAL A 56 16.16 12.29 3.79
CA VAL A 56 16.60 10.88 3.92
C VAL A 56 16.44 10.31 5.33
N PRO A 57 16.92 10.94 6.41
CA PRO A 57 16.81 10.36 7.75
C PRO A 57 15.34 10.25 8.21
N VAL A 58 14.51 11.24 7.89
CA VAL A 58 13.08 11.24 8.21
C VAL A 58 12.37 10.12 7.45
N ASN A 59 12.66 9.98 6.16
CA ASN A 59 12.10 8.92 5.32
C ASN A 59 12.54 7.53 5.78
N ALA A 60 13.80 7.36 6.17
CA ALA A 60 14.29 6.11 6.72
C ALA A 60 13.57 5.73 8.02
N ALA A 61 13.36 6.69 8.92
CA ALA A 61 12.58 6.50 10.14
C ALA A 61 11.12 6.14 9.84
N ALA A 62 10.48 6.82 8.87
CA ALA A 62 9.12 6.53 8.44
C ALA A 62 8.99 5.10 7.89
N ILE A 63 9.89 4.70 6.99
CA ILE A 63 9.96 3.34 6.43
C ILE A 63 10.18 2.31 7.55
N GLY A 64 11.16 2.53 8.43
CA GLY A 64 11.44 1.64 9.56
C GLY A 64 10.22 1.45 10.46
N THR A 65 9.54 2.53 10.80
CA THR A 65 8.30 2.52 11.60
C THR A 65 7.19 1.73 10.90
N HIS A 66 7.00 1.94 9.59
CA HIS A 66 6.05 1.18 8.78
C HIS A 66 6.37 -0.32 8.78
N LEU A 67 7.62 -0.70 8.56
CA LEU A 67 8.04 -2.10 8.49
C LEU A 67 7.90 -2.81 9.84
N VAL A 68 8.26 -2.17 10.95
CA VAL A 68 8.08 -2.71 12.31
C VAL A 68 6.59 -2.93 12.59
N GLY A 69 5.75 -1.92 12.30
CA GLY A 69 4.31 -2.04 12.43
C GLY A 69 3.73 -3.16 11.57
N SER A 70 4.15 -3.24 10.30
CA SER A 70 3.72 -4.29 9.35
C SER A 70 4.07 -5.69 9.84
N SER A 71 5.32 -5.90 10.24
CA SER A 71 5.83 -7.20 10.70
C SER A 71 5.12 -7.64 11.99
N GLY A 72 4.91 -6.71 12.93
CA GLY A 72 4.16 -6.99 14.15
C GLY A 72 2.70 -7.35 13.88
N LEU A 73 2.03 -6.64 12.97
CA LEU A 73 0.65 -6.95 12.57
C LEU A 73 0.57 -8.30 11.84
N LEU A 74 1.54 -8.62 10.99
CA LEU A 74 1.61 -9.91 10.30
C LEU A 74 1.76 -11.06 11.31
N ALA A 75 2.68 -10.94 12.26
CA ALA A 75 2.86 -11.93 13.31
C ALA A 75 1.60 -12.11 14.16
N ALA A 76 0.97 -11.02 14.60
CA ALA A 76 -0.25 -11.04 15.40
C ALA A 76 -1.47 -11.62 14.65
N ASN A 77 -1.47 -11.61 13.32
CA ASN A 77 -2.57 -12.11 12.49
C ASN A 77 -2.19 -13.35 11.66
N ALA A 78 -1.07 -14.00 11.95
CA ALA A 78 -0.55 -15.12 11.15
C ALA A 78 -1.57 -16.24 10.92
N ALA A 79 -2.32 -16.64 11.96
CA ALA A 79 -3.36 -17.65 11.85
C ALA A 79 -4.50 -17.25 10.89
N ARG A 80 -4.91 -15.98 10.91
CA ARG A 80 -5.94 -15.45 10.00
C ARG A 80 -5.45 -15.39 8.55
N VAL A 81 -4.20 -14.98 8.36
CA VAL A 81 -3.56 -14.99 7.03
C VAL A 81 -3.50 -16.41 6.48
N ALA A 82 -3.16 -17.40 7.31
CA ALA A 82 -3.07 -18.80 6.88
C ALA A 82 -4.43 -19.44 6.55
N THR A 83 -5.51 -19.00 7.18
CA THR A 83 -6.83 -19.68 7.08
C THR A 83 -7.85 -18.93 6.23
N GLN A 84 -7.66 -17.64 5.96
CA GLN A 84 -8.62 -16.80 5.25
C GLN A 84 -8.04 -16.30 3.91
N GLN A 85 -8.46 -16.87 2.80
CA GLN A 85 -7.93 -16.55 1.46
C GLN A 85 -7.96 -15.06 1.11
N GLY A 86 -9.04 -14.34 1.45
CA GLY A 86 -9.14 -12.90 1.20
C GLY A 86 -8.12 -12.07 2.00
N VAL A 87 -7.81 -12.49 3.24
CA VAL A 87 -6.78 -11.86 4.08
C VAL A 87 -5.40 -12.15 3.52
N ALA A 88 -5.14 -13.39 3.09
CA ALA A 88 -3.88 -13.78 2.46
C ALA A 88 -3.60 -12.97 1.18
N ALA A 89 -4.57 -12.89 0.28
CA ALA A 89 -4.44 -12.16 -0.98
C ALA A 89 -4.13 -10.66 -0.78
N SER A 90 -4.88 -10.00 0.13
CA SER A 90 -4.63 -8.57 0.39
C SER A 90 -3.31 -8.34 1.13
N THR A 91 -2.89 -9.24 2.00
CA THR A 91 -1.58 -9.19 2.67
C THR A 91 -0.46 -9.34 1.64
N LEU A 92 -0.58 -10.30 0.72
CA LEU A 92 0.39 -10.48 -0.37
C LEU A 92 0.48 -9.23 -1.24
N ALA A 93 -0.65 -8.68 -1.68
CA ALA A 93 -0.67 -7.48 -2.49
C ALA A 93 0.03 -6.30 -1.81
N LYS A 94 -0.26 -6.05 -0.53
CA LYS A 94 0.42 -5.01 0.26
C LYS A 94 1.92 -5.27 0.41
N THR A 95 2.33 -6.51 0.65
CA THR A 95 3.75 -6.89 0.76
C THR A 95 4.49 -6.64 -0.55
N VAL A 96 3.91 -7.02 -1.68
CA VAL A 96 4.49 -6.79 -3.01
C VAL A 96 4.62 -5.30 -3.31
N LEU A 97 3.57 -4.50 -3.07
CA LEU A 97 3.60 -3.05 -3.26
C LEU A 97 4.64 -2.37 -2.35
N THR A 98 4.71 -2.78 -1.08
CA THR A 98 5.72 -2.26 -0.13
C THR A 98 7.14 -2.62 -0.59
N GLY A 99 7.38 -3.85 -1.01
CA GLY A 99 8.67 -4.29 -1.56
C GLY A 99 9.07 -3.50 -2.81
N ALA A 100 8.15 -3.30 -3.73
CA ALA A 100 8.37 -2.48 -4.93
C ALA A 100 8.66 -1.00 -4.59
N ALA A 101 7.92 -0.42 -3.61
CA ALA A 101 8.15 0.93 -3.14
C ALA A 101 9.52 1.10 -2.46
N LEU A 102 9.96 0.10 -1.67
CA LEU A 102 11.29 0.06 -1.07
C LEU A 102 12.38 0.02 -2.16
N ALA A 103 12.26 -0.89 -3.12
CA ALA A 103 13.21 -1.01 -4.23
C ALA A 103 13.30 0.31 -5.03
N ALA A 104 12.15 0.92 -5.36
CA ALA A 104 12.11 2.21 -6.04
C ALA A 104 12.75 3.33 -5.20
N THR A 105 12.50 3.35 -3.88
CA THR A 105 13.08 4.35 -2.97
C THR A 105 14.60 4.21 -2.88
N VAL A 106 15.12 2.99 -2.68
CA VAL A 106 16.56 2.73 -2.62
C VAL A 106 17.22 3.07 -3.96
N TYR A 107 16.64 2.65 -5.06
CA TYR A 107 17.17 2.95 -6.40
C TYR A 107 17.20 4.46 -6.68
N SER A 108 16.11 5.18 -6.34
CA SER A 108 16.07 6.64 -6.44
C SER A 108 17.17 7.31 -5.62
N ARG A 109 17.43 6.79 -4.41
CA ARG A 109 18.47 7.34 -3.54
C ARG A 109 19.87 7.13 -4.10
N VAL A 110 20.17 5.92 -4.57
CA VAL A 110 21.47 5.60 -5.20
C VAL A 110 21.68 6.45 -6.45
N LEU A 111 20.68 6.53 -7.30
CA LEU A 111 20.75 7.31 -8.54
C LEU A 111 20.86 8.80 -8.27
N GLY A 112 20.07 9.32 -7.30
CA GLY A 112 20.14 10.71 -6.87
C GLY A 112 21.51 11.10 -6.32
N LYS A 113 22.17 10.20 -5.54
CA LYS A 113 23.53 10.44 -5.06
C LYS A 113 24.57 10.49 -6.20
N LYS A 114 24.44 9.61 -7.20
CA LYS A 114 25.31 9.66 -8.38
C LYS A 114 25.16 10.97 -9.17
N VAL A 115 23.92 11.44 -9.35
CA VAL A 115 23.65 12.74 -10.02
C VAL A 115 24.19 13.89 -9.18
N GLU A 116 24.06 13.85 -7.85
CA GLU A 116 24.61 14.84 -6.94
C GLU A 116 26.13 14.96 -7.10
N LEU A 117 26.86 13.84 -7.01
CA LEU A 117 28.32 13.81 -7.16
C LEU A 117 28.76 14.33 -8.54
N ALA A 118 28.12 13.86 -9.62
CA ALA A 118 28.44 14.27 -10.98
C ALA A 118 28.09 15.73 -11.29
N SER A 119 27.24 16.38 -10.47
CA SER A 119 26.84 17.78 -10.59
C SER A 119 27.54 18.71 -9.59
N SER A 120 28.38 18.14 -8.71
CA SER A 120 29.12 18.89 -7.70
C SER A 120 30.29 19.65 -8.33
N SER A 121 30.60 20.82 -7.78
CA SER A 121 31.82 21.60 -8.14
C SER A 121 33.00 21.28 -7.19
N ASP A 122 32.81 20.38 -6.22
CA ASP A 122 33.87 19.97 -5.30
C ASP A 122 34.80 18.95 -5.97
N PRO A 123 36.14 19.18 -5.94
CA PRO A 123 37.10 18.25 -6.54
C PRO A 123 37.05 16.84 -6.00
N GLU A 124 36.76 16.64 -4.68
CA GLU A 124 36.64 15.33 -4.07
C GLU A 124 35.39 14.58 -4.59
N ASP A 125 34.28 15.29 -4.79
CA ASP A 125 33.07 14.72 -5.40
C ASP A 125 33.28 14.36 -6.86
N ALA A 126 34.04 15.16 -7.60
CA ALA A 126 34.41 14.90 -9.01
C ALA A 126 35.23 13.62 -9.14
N GLU A 127 36.15 13.36 -8.22
CA GLU A 127 36.94 12.11 -8.17
C GLU A 127 36.03 10.91 -7.90
N LYS A 128 35.14 11.00 -6.90
CA LYS A 128 34.14 9.94 -6.60
C LYS A 128 33.16 9.71 -7.77
N ALA A 129 32.81 10.74 -8.51
CA ALA A 129 31.96 10.62 -9.69
C ALA A 129 32.68 9.90 -10.84
N ALA A 130 33.99 10.11 -11.00
CA ALA A 130 34.81 9.44 -12.02
C ALA A 130 34.92 7.92 -11.79
N ASP A 131 34.96 7.49 -10.53
CA ASP A 131 34.95 6.06 -10.18
C ASP A 131 33.65 5.34 -10.53
N HIS A 132 32.53 6.11 -10.61
CA HIS A 132 31.21 5.56 -10.87
C HIS A 132 30.45 6.41 -11.89
N PRO A 133 30.89 6.42 -13.15
CA PRO A 133 30.32 7.29 -14.18
C PRO A 133 28.82 7.02 -14.38
N VAL A 134 28.06 8.08 -14.59
CA VAL A 134 26.62 8.01 -14.83
C VAL A 134 26.26 8.86 -16.03
N ASP A 135 25.38 8.32 -16.89
CA ASP A 135 24.71 9.12 -17.93
C ASP A 135 23.67 10.00 -17.23
N LEU A 136 23.98 11.30 -17.13
CA LEU A 136 23.15 12.27 -16.40
C LEU A 136 21.75 12.41 -16.99
N ASP A 137 21.62 12.42 -18.32
CA ASP A 137 20.32 12.56 -18.97
C ASP A 137 19.44 11.34 -18.72
N LYS A 138 20.03 10.15 -18.81
CA LYS A 138 19.33 8.91 -18.49
C LYS A 138 18.93 8.85 -17.02
N ALA A 139 19.85 9.21 -16.13
CA ALA A 139 19.61 9.21 -14.68
C ALA A 139 18.49 10.19 -14.30
N GLN A 140 18.46 11.38 -14.88
CA GLN A 140 17.43 12.36 -14.62
C GLN A 140 16.05 11.90 -15.14
N ARG A 141 15.98 11.28 -16.34
CA ARG A 141 14.73 10.68 -16.83
C ARG A 141 14.21 9.59 -15.91
N GLN A 142 15.11 8.74 -15.41
CA GLN A 142 14.75 7.69 -14.45
C GLN A 142 14.25 8.29 -13.13
N LEU A 143 14.93 9.29 -12.58
CA LEU A 143 14.49 9.99 -11.38
C LEU A 143 13.14 10.69 -11.58
N ALA A 144 12.90 11.28 -12.74
CA ALA A 144 11.63 11.90 -13.09
C ALA A 144 10.48 10.88 -13.11
N PHE A 145 10.72 9.64 -13.52
CA PHE A 145 9.75 8.56 -13.43
C PHE A 145 9.58 8.06 -11.99
N LEU A 146 10.68 7.78 -11.30
CA LEU A 146 10.68 7.22 -9.95
C LEU A 146 10.03 8.15 -8.92
N GLN A 147 10.11 9.48 -9.10
CA GLN A 147 9.45 10.44 -8.20
C GLN A 147 7.93 10.25 -8.11
N TRP A 148 7.30 9.67 -9.14
CA TRP A 148 5.87 9.34 -9.14
C TRP A 148 5.61 7.88 -8.78
N THR A 149 6.56 7.00 -9.05
CA THR A 149 6.43 5.56 -8.75
C THR A 149 6.32 5.31 -7.25
N VAL A 150 7.15 5.97 -6.42
CA VAL A 150 7.12 5.78 -4.97
C VAL A 150 5.78 6.20 -4.36
N PRO A 151 5.26 7.43 -4.59
CA PRO A 151 3.95 7.81 -4.06
C PRO A 151 2.80 6.98 -4.64
N ALA A 152 2.87 6.56 -5.91
CA ALA A 152 1.84 5.69 -6.48
C ALA A 152 1.77 4.33 -5.77
N LEU A 153 2.92 3.69 -5.52
CA LEU A 153 2.99 2.41 -4.83
C LEU A 153 2.56 2.51 -3.35
N THR A 154 3.08 3.51 -2.64
CA THR A 154 2.72 3.72 -1.22
C THR A 154 1.27 4.17 -1.06
N GLY A 155 0.74 4.98 -1.98
CA GLY A 155 -0.67 5.33 -2.07
C GLY A 155 -1.56 4.11 -2.32
N GLY A 156 -1.12 3.18 -3.18
CA GLY A 156 -1.78 1.90 -3.39
C GLY A 156 -1.91 1.08 -2.10
N VAL A 157 -0.85 1.05 -1.28
CA VAL A 157 -0.90 0.40 0.05
C VAL A 157 -1.91 1.09 0.98
N LEU A 158 -1.96 2.44 0.98
CA LEU A 158 -2.95 3.20 1.76
C LEU A 158 -4.39 2.86 1.36
N VAL A 159 -4.67 2.80 0.06
CA VAL A 159 -5.99 2.41 -0.45
C VAL A 159 -6.35 0.98 -0.03
N LEU A 160 -5.42 0.03 -0.15
CA LEU A 160 -5.66 -1.35 0.30
C LEU A 160 -5.88 -1.45 1.82
N ASN A 161 -5.25 -0.58 2.62
CA ASN A 161 -5.50 -0.52 4.06
C ASN A 161 -6.91 -0.02 4.37
N ALA A 162 -7.36 1.02 3.68
CA ALA A 162 -8.72 1.55 3.82
C ALA A 162 -9.77 0.49 3.45
N LEU A 163 -9.62 -0.17 2.30
CA LEU A 163 -10.51 -1.24 1.86
C LEU A 163 -10.56 -2.41 2.87
N HIS A 164 -9.42 -2.79 3.44
CA HIS A 164 -9.34 -3.83 4.45
C HIS A 164 -10.06 -3.44 5.76
N GLY A 165 -9.98 -2.17 6.14
CA GLY A 165 -10.69 -1.61 7.28
C GLY A 165 -12.21 -1.71 7.12
N GLU A 166 -12.73 -1.39 5.94
CA GLU A 166 -14.16 -1.50 5.60
C GLU A 166 -14.65 -2.95 5.67
N GLN A 167 -13.90 -3.91 5.11
CA GLN A 167 -14.26 -5.33 5.13
C GLN A 167 -14.28 -5.96 6.53
N GLN A 168 -13.70 -5.31 7.53
CA GLN A 168 -13.67 -5.75 8.92
C GLN A 168 -14.83 -5.19 9.76
N ARG A 169 -15.74 -4.41 9.19
CA ARG A 169 -16.92 -3.93 9.91
C ARG A 169 -17.81 -5.12 10.34
N PRO A 170 -18.35 -5.13 11.57
CA PRO A 170 -19.16 -6.24 12.09
C PRO A 170 -20.34 -6.61 11.20
N GLU A 171 -20.97 -5.62 10.55
CA GLU A 171 -22.09 -5.82 9.65
C GLU A 171 -21.71 -6.60 8.38
N GLU A 172 -20.56 -6.32 7.78
CA GLU A 172 -20.06 -7.03 6.60
C GLU A 172 -19.62 -8.45 6.94
N GLN A 173 -19.06 -8.65 8.13
CA GLN A 173 -18.74 -9.99 8.63
C GLN A 173 -20.00 -10.82 8.89
N ALA A 174 -21.04 -10.20 9.45
CA ALA A 174 -22.32 -10.87 9.68
C ALA A 174 -22.99 -11.28 8.36
N ARG A 175 -23.03 -10.37 7.36
CA ARG A 175 -23.55 -10.67 6.01
C ARG A 175 -22.78 -11.81 5.34
N GLY A 176 -21.45 -11.78 5.40
CA GLY A 176 -20.62 -12.84 4.82
C GLY A 176 -20.75 -14.18 5.54
N MET A 177 -21.05 -14.21 6.84
CA MET A 177 -21.39 -15.44 7.56
C MET A 177 -22.78 -15.97 7.19
N TRP A 178 -23.78 -15.11 7.07
CA TRP A 178 -25.13 -15.46 6.63
C TRP A 178 -25.13 -16.06 5.22
N GLN A 179 -24.46 -15.42 4.26
CA GLN A 179 -24.35 -15.96 2.90
C GLN A 179 -23.71 -17.34 2.90
N ARG A 180 -22.58 -17.52 3.59
CA ARG A 180 -21.94 -18.84 3.69
C ARG A 180 -22.77 -19.89 4.41
N ALA A 181 -23.60 -19.50 5.37
CA ALA A 181 -24.55 -20.42 6.02
C ALA A 181 -25.67 -20.83 5.07
N MET A 182 -26.19 -19.89 4.27
CA MET A 182 -27.19 -20.16 3.23
C MET A 182 -26.64 -21.08 2.13
N ASP A 183 -25.42 -20.81 1.64
CA ASP A 183 -24.77 -21.63 0.61
C ASP A 183 -24.44 -23.05 1.07
N ARG A 184 -24.30 -23.26 2.40
CA ARG A 184 -24.06 -24.57 3.02
C ARG A 184 -25.31 -25.24 3.53
N ALA A 185 -26.44 -24.54 3.55
CA ALA A 185 -27.71 -25.18 3.92
C ALA A 185 -28.02 -26.27 2.88
N PRO A 186 -28.22 -27.52 3.30
CA PRO A 186 -28.63 -28.56 2.37
C PRO A 186 -29.92 -28.08 1.71
N HIS A 187 -29.99 -28.20 0.38
CA HIS A 187 -31.24 -28.01 -0.36
C HIS A 187 -32.27 -28.89 0.32
N MET A 188 -33.20 -28.30 1.05
CA MET A 188 -34.36 -29.04 1.53
C MET A 188 -35.07 -29.57 0.27
N PRO A 189 -35.23 -30.90 0.16
CA PRO A 189 -35.99 -31.42 -0.97
C PRO A 189 -37.39 -30.79 -0.88
N SER A 190 -37.85 -30.26 -2.01
CA SER A 190 -39.19 -29.72 -2.14
C SER A 190 -40.16 -30.77 -1.62
N LEU A 191 -40.93 -30.41 -0.58
CA LEU A 191 -41.98 -31.27 -0.08
C LEU A 191 -42.84 -31.72 -1.26
N PRO A 192 -43.12 -33.03 -1.42
CA PRO A 192 -43.98 -33.47 -2.49
C PRO A 192 -45.32 -32.74 -2.33
N HIS A 193 -45.78 -32.13 -3.41
CA HIS A 193 -47.11 -31.55 -3.47
C HIS A 193 -48.10 -32.62 -3.05
N LEU A 194 -48.64 -32.50 -1.84
CA LEU A 194 -49.85 -33.24 -1.47
C LEU A 194 -50.92 -32.74 -2.43
N SER A 195 -51.18 -33.54 -3.45
CA SER A 195 -52.32 -33.31 -4.33
C SER A 195 -53.57 -33.20 -3.47
N SER A 196 -54.25 -32.07 -3.57
CA SER A 196 -55.52 -31.78 -2.89
C SER A 196 -56.63 -32.69 -3.47
N GLY A 197 -56.58 -33.98 -3.08
CA GLY A 197 -57.58 -34.99 -3.35
C GLY A 197 -58.43 -35.31 -2.15
N ALA A 198 -58.57 -34.43 -1.20
CA ALA A 198 -59.57 -34.54 -0.15
C ALA A 198 -60.90 -34.00 -0.70
N HIS A 199 -61.71 -34.91 -1.19
CA HIS A 199 -63.11 -34.65 -1.50
C HIS A 199 -63.86 -34.47 -0.20
N TRP A 200 -64.21 -33.23 0.16
CA TRP A 200 -65.07 -32.96 1.30
C TRP A 200 -66.53 -33.29 0.86
N PRO A 201 -67.27 -34.13 1.61
CA PRO A 201 -68.67 -34.37 1.30
C PRO A 201 -69.47 -33.07 1.44
N SER A 202 -70.33 -32.81 0.45
CA SER A 202 -71.16 -31.62 0.46
C SER A 202 -72.27 -31.75 1.53
N VAL A 203 -72.69 -30.59 2.09
CA VAL A 203 -73.73 -30.51 3.13
C VAL A 203 -75.11 -31.08 2.70
N GLN A 204 -75.25 -31.56 1.45
CA GLN A 204 -76.47 -32.13 0.89
C GLN A 204 -76.61 -33.65 1.19
N ASP A 205 -75.63 -34.33 1.72
CA ASP A 205 -75.70 -35.77 1.96
C ASP A 205 -76.28 -36.13 3.34
N TRP A 206 -76.79 -35.11 4.06
CA TRP A 206 -77.45 -35.33 5.42
C TRP A 206 -78.94 -35.00 5.39
N ARG A 207 -79.69 -35.46 4.42
CA ARG A 207 -81.17 -35.46 4.53
C ARG A 207 -81.74 -36.84 4.29
#